data_149c6a84f5690a1192bd4ce85d03e1ba
#
_entry.id   149c6a84f5690a1192bd4ce85d03e1ba
#
_cell.length_a   1.000
_cell.length_b   1.000
_cell.length_c   1.000
_cell.angle_alpha   90.00
_cell.angle_beta   90.00
_cell.angle_gamma   90.00
#
_symmetry.space_group_name_H-M   'P 1'
#
loop_
_entity.id
_entity.type
_entity.pdbx_description
1 polymer ?
#
loop_
_entity_poly.entity_id
_entity_poly.type
_entity_poly.pdbx_seq_one_letter_code
_entity_poly.pdbx_strand_id
1 'polypeptide(L)'
;MVAALSGTEFDTGLDLKQFSDIRAYFMTLREKYIKSGLLDPKMLATDANALIYQVPGGMLSNLLSQLKQAGKEDKLDEVLAEVPRVRKDSGYPPLVTPTSQIVGTQAVFNVITGKRYSMCTNEFKGLVAGEYGTTPMPIDPAFQKKIIGDKKIIKGCLLYTSPSPR
;
A
#
# COMPACT_ATOMS: atom_id res chain seq x y z
N MET A 1 13.49 -20.23 2.08
CA MET A 1 13.98 -20.20 3.48
C MET A 1 14.45 -21.57 3.94
N VAL A 2 13.60 -22.62 4.03
CA VAL A 2 14.01 -23.95 4.55
C VAL A 2 15.27 -24.47 3.87
N ALA A 3 15.31 -24.56 2.54
CA ALA A 3 16.50 -25.02 1.80
C ALA A 3 17.73 -24.11 1.97
N ALA A 4 17.53 -22.80 2.15
CA ALA A 4 18.63 -21.85 2.31
C ALA A 4 19.26 -21.91 3.72
N LEU A 5 18.52 -22.38 4.72
CA LEU A 5 18.97 -22.49 6.10
C LEU A 5 19.42 -23.92 6.46
N SER A 6 19.19 -24.89 5.57
CA SER A 6 19.56 -26.29 5.80
C SER A 6 21.06 -26.45 6.02
N GLY A 7 21.44 -27.19 7.09
CA GLY A 7 22.82 -27.41 7.50
C GLY A 7 23.49 -26.23 8.21
N THR A 8 22.74 -25.15 8.52
CA THR A 8 23.20 -24.04 9.36
C THR A 8 22.66 -24.16 10.79
N GLU A 9 23.14 -23.30 11.71
CA GLU A 9 22.59 -23.21 13.09
C GLU A 9 21.11 -22.80 13.13
N PHE A 10 20.57 -22.26 12.02
CA PHE A 10 19.17 -21.84 11.86
C PHE A 10 18.34 -22.86 11.05
N ASP A 11 18.85 -24.09 10.89
CA ASP A 11 18.12 -25.16 10.19
C ASP A 11 16.78 -25.41 10.87
N THR A 12 15.72 -25.38 10.07
CA THR A 12 14.35 -25.53 10.55
C THR A 12 13.98 -26.97 10.88
N GLY A 13 14.77 -27.95 10.45
CA GLY A 13 14.47 -29.37 10.58
C GLY A 13 13.27 -29.87 9.78
N LEU A 14 12.69 -29.03 8.89
CA LEU A 14 11.52 -29.39 8.10
C LEU A 14 11.90 -30.24 6.88
N ASP A 15 11.17 -31.34 6.66
CA ASP A 15 11.36 -32.21 5.51
C ASP A 15 10.80 -31.58 4.23
N LEU A 16 11.70 -31.22 3.30
CA LEU A 16 11.33 -30.65 1.98
C LEU A 16 10.44 -31.56 1.13
N LYS A 17 10.48 -32.90 1.35
CA LYS A 17 9.61 -33.84 0.60
C LYS A 17 8.15 -33.65 0.93
N GLN A 18 7.83 -33.34 2.21
CA GLN A 18 6.44 -33.08 2.62
C GLN A 18 5.86 -31.82 1.93
N PHE A 19 6.71 -30.86 1.57
CA PHE A 19 6.25 -29.68 0.81
C PHE A 19 5.79 -30.02 -0.61
N SER A 20 6.25 -31.12 -1.19
CA SER A 20 5.79 -31.55 -2.52
C SER A 20 4.30 -31.93 -2.50
N ASP A 21 3.86 -32.67 -1.49
CA ASP A 21 2.47 -33.09 -1.34
C ASP A 21 1.55 -31.90 -1.00
N ILE A 22 2.02 -31.05 -0.09
CA ILE A 22 1.34 -29.80 0.25
C ILE A 22 1.18 -28.92 -1.01
N ARG A 23 2.26 -28.77 -1.78
CA ARG A 23 2.24 -28.03 -3.04
C ARG A 23 1.23 -28.60 -4.03
N ALA A 24 1.22 -29.93 -4.21
CA ALA A 24 0.29 -30.58 -5.13
C ALA A 24 -1.16 -30.28 -4.79
N TYR A 25 -1.51 -30.36 -3.52
CA TYR A 25 -2.86 -29.99 -3.02
C TYR A 25 -3.21 -28.53 -3.32
N PHE A 26 -2.33 -27.59 -2.96
CA PHE A 26 -2.59 -26.16 -3.15
C PHE A 26 -2.56 -25.73 -4.62
N MET A 27 -1.85 -26.43 -5.50
CA MET A 27 -1.86 -26.15 -6.94
C MET A 27 -3.26 -26.34 -7.53
N THR A 28 -3.99 -27.36 -7.11
CA THR A 28 -5.38 -27.60 -7.54
C THR A 28 -6.31 -26.45 -7.10
N LEU A 29 -6.16 -25.99 -5.87
CA LEU A 29 -6.92 -24.85 -5.36
C LEU A 29 -6.57 -23.55 -6.07
N ARG A 30 -5.27 -23.33 -6.34
CA ARG A 30 -4.80 -22.17 -7.11
C ARG A 30 -5.46 -22.09 -8.48
N GLU A 31 -5.48 -23.21 -9.23
CA GLU A 31 -6.13 -23.24 -10.53
C GLU A 31 -7.63 -22.96 -10.46
N LYS A 32 -8.31 -23.51 -9.46
CA LYS A 32 -9.72 -23.24 -9.19
C LYS A 32 -9.97 -21.74 -8.97
N TYR A 33 -9.15 -21.09 -8.14
CA TYR A 33 -9.32 -19.68 -7.81
C TYR A 33 -8.92 -18.76 -8.98
N ILE A 34 -7.94 -19.12 -9.78
CA ILE A 34 -7.62 -18.39 -11.01
C ILE A 34 -8.81 -18.47 -12.00
N LYS A 35 -9.37 -19.67 -12.24
CA LYS A 35 -10.51 -19.85 -13.14
C LYS A 35 -11.77 -19.12 -12.67
N SER A 36 -11.98 -19.01 -11.36
CA SER A 36 -13.12 -18.26 -10.79
C SER A 36 -12.90 -16.75 -10.74
N GLY A 37 -11.71 -16.25 -11.11
CA GLY A 37 -11.36 -14.83 -11.00
C GLY A 37 -11.09 -14.34 -9.58
N LEU A 38 -11.13 -15.22 -8.58
CA LEU A 38 -10.84 -14.86 -7.19
C LEU A 38 -9.36 -14.56 -6.97
N LEU A 39 -8.49 -15.22 -7.71
CA LEU A 39 -7.04 -15.03 -7.68
C LEU A 39 -6.56 -14.50 -9.03
N ASP A 40 -6.08 -13.26 -9.05
CA ASP A 40 -5.48 -12.68 -10.25
C ASP A 40 -4.02 -13.16 -10.38
N PRO A 41 -3.63 -13.85 -11.48
CA PRO A 41 -2.25 -14.30 -11.71
C PRO A 41 -1.21 -13.17 -11.67
N LYS A 42 -1.59 -11.93 -12.02
CA LYS A 42 -0.71 -10.75 -11.95
C LYS A 42 -0.19 -10.50 -10.54
N MET A 43 -0.98 -10.86 -9.52
CA MET A 43 -0.59 -10.73 -8.11
C MET A 43 0.45 -11.75 -7.66
N LEU A 44 0.66 -12.80 -8.44
CA LEU A 44 1.61 -13.88 -8.15
C LEU A 44 2.95 -13.69 -8.88
N ALA A 45 3.01 -12.75 -9.81
CA ALA A 45 4.23 -12.45 -10.55
C ALA A 45 5.20 -11.65 -9.68
N THR A 46 6.49 -11.97 -9.77
CA THR A 46 7.55 -11.13 -9.22
C THR A 46 7.79 -9.98 -10.19
N ASP A 47 7.53 -8.76 -9.75
CA ASP A 47 7.79 -7.56 -10.53
C ASP A 47 8.83 -6.68 -9.81
N ALA A 48 10.01 -6.51 -10.46
CA ALA A 48 11.06 -5.65 -9.96
C ALA A 48 10.61 -4.16 -9.88
N ASN A 49 9.63 -3.77 -10.67
CA ASN A 49 9.04 -2.43 -10.62
C ASN A 49 8.37 -2.13 -9.28
N ALA A 50 7.95 -3.15 -8.53
CA ALA A 50 7.43 -2.96 -7.18
C ALA A 50 8.42 -2.24 -6.24
N LEU A 51 9.72 -2.45 -6.44
CA LEU A 51 10.77 -1.74 -5.71
C LEU A 51 10.90 -0.28 -6.16
N ILE A 52 10.75 -0.02 -7.45
CA ILE A 52 10.81 1.34 -8.04
C ILE A 52 9.62 2.17 -7.56
N TYR A 53 8.43 1.60 -7.63
CA TYR A 53 7.18 2.28 -7.22
C TYR A 53 6.94 2.24 -5.71
N GLN A 54 7.74 1.49 -4.95
CA GLN A 54 7.64 1.37 -3.49
C GLN A 54 6.27 0.87 -3.01
N VAL A 55 5.58 0.09 -3.82
CA VAL A 55 4.22 -0.38 -3.55
C VAL A 55 4.24 -1.79 -2.96
N PRO A 56 3.83 -1.98 -1.69
CA PRO A 56 3.66 -3.30 -1.10
C PRO A 56 2.59 -4.12 -1.84
N GLY A 57 2.73 -5.45 -1.87
CA GLY A 57 1.82 -6.33 -2.61
C GLY A 57 0.33 -6.17 -2.26
N GLY A 58 0.00 -5.99 -0.98
CA GLY A 58 -1.38 -5.73 -0.54
C GLY A 58 -1.94 -4.40 -1.04
N MET A 59 -1.09 -3.38 -1.19
CA MET A 59 -1.48 -2.09 -1.76
C MET A 59 -1.80 -2.23 -3.26
N LEU A 60 -1.02 -3.02 -4.01
CA LEU A 60 -1.25 -3.26 -5.44
C LEU A 60 -2.63 -3.86 -5.70
N SER A 61 -3.06 -4.83 -4.89
CA SER A 61 -4.41 -5.42 -4.99
C SER A 61 -5.51 -4.37 -4.83
N ASN A 62 -5.36 -3.47 -3.85
CA ASN A 62 -6.32 -2.41 -3.60
C ASN A 62 -6.38 -1.41 -4.76
N LEU A 63 -5.22 -1.01 -5.31
CA LEU A 63 -5.16 -0.11 -6.47
C LEU A 63 -5.85 -0.73 -7.69
N LEU A 64 -5.57 -1.99 -7.98
CA LEU A 64 -6.24 -2.72 -9.07
C LEU A 64 -7.76 -2.78 -8.87
N SER A 65 -8.23 -3.08 -7.65
CA SER A 65 -9.66 -3.13 -7.36
C SER A 65 -10.34 -1.78 -7.55
N GLN A 66 -9.71 -0.68 -7.10
CA GLN A 66 -10.24 0.67 -7.29
C GLN A 66 -10.28 1.06 -8.77
N LEU A 67 -9.23 0.75 -9.54
CA LEU A 67 -9.19 1.01 -10.98
C LEU A 67 -10.22 0.18 -11.75
N LYS A 68 -10.45 -1.09 -11.38
CA LYS A 68 -11.52 -1.93 -11.94
C LYS A 68 -12.89 -1.33 -11.70
N GLN A 69 -13.18 -0.89 -10.47
CA GLN A 69 -14.45 -0.22 -10.14
C GLN A 69 -14.65 1.08 -10.93
N ALA A 70 -13.56 1.79 -11.23
CA ALA A 70 -13.60 3.01 -12.04
C ALA A 70 -13.57 2.76 -13.56
N GLY A 71 -13.43 1.50 -14.03
CA GLY A 71 -13.28 1.17 -15.45
C GLY A 71 -12.00 1.72 -16.09
N LYS A 72 -10.92 1.85 -15.31
CA LYS A 72 -9.65 2.50 -15.67
C LYS A 72 -8.44 1.60 -15.41
N GLU A 73 -8.57 0.30 -15.68
CA GLU A 73 -7.50 -0.69 -15.42
C GLU A 73 -6.22 -0.41 -16.22
N ASP A 74 -6.36 0.23 -17.39
CA ASP A 74 -5.28 0.68 -18.26
C ASP A 74 -4.36 1.71 -17.61
N LYS A 75 -4.82 2.38 -16.55
CA LYS A 75 -4.08 3.44 -15.86
C LYS A 75 -3.22 2.96 -14.69
N LEU A 76 -3.06 1.66 -14.52
CA LEU A 76 -2.30 1.11 -13.39
C LEU A 76 -0.86 1.65 -13.33
N ASP A 77 -0.15 1.68 -14.46
CA ASP A 77 1.24 2.14 -14.49
C ASP A 77 1.36 3.63 -14.14
N GLU A 78 0.41 4.46 -14.59
CA GLU A 78 0.34 5.87 -14.22
C GLU A 78 0.12 6.04 -12.70
N VAL A 79 -0.75 5.23 -12.12
CA VAL A 79 -1.01 5.24 -10.67
C VAL A 79 0.22 4.80 -9.89
N LEU A 80 0.88 3.73 -10.33
CA LEU A 80 2.10 3.24 -9.69
C LEU A 80 3.21 4.30 -9.72
N ALA A 81 3.37 5.03 -10.82
CA ALA A 81 4.31 6.14 -10.93
C ALA A 81 3.92 7.37 -10.07
N GLU A 82 2.63 7.55 -9.79
CA GLU A 82 2.15 8.65 -8.95
C GLU A 82 2.28 8.36 -7.44
N VAL A 83 2.26 7.11 -7.01
CA VAL A 83 2.39 6.72 -5.58
C VAL A 83 3.64 7.33 -4.91
N PRO A 84 4.86 7.21 -5.46
CA PRO A 84 6.04 7.83 -4.86
C PRO A 84 5.95 9.34 -4.74
N ARG A 85 5.27 10.00 -5.69
CA ARG A 85 5.08 11.46 -5.69
C ARG A 85 4.12 11.88 -4.57
N VAL A 86 2.99 11.20 -4.44
CA VAL A 86 2.03 11.45 -3.34
C VAL A 86 2.69 11.17 -1.99
N ARG A 87 3.47 10.08 -1.88
CA ARG A 87 4.22 9.75 -0.69
C ARG A 87 5.21 10.85 -0.30
N LYS A 88 5.95 11.38 -1.27
CA LYS A 88 6.86 12.50 -1.07
C LYS A 88 6.12 13.74 -0.56
N ASP A 89 5.06 14.14 -1.25
CA ASP A 89 4.29 15.35 -0.93
C ASP A 89 3.64 15.27 0.46
N SER A 90 3.34 14.06 0.93
CA SER A 90 2.78 13.82 2.27
C SER A 90 3.82 13.55 3.37
N GLY A 91 5.11 13.84 3.14
CA GLY A 91 6.18 13.74 4.13
C GLY A 91 6.74 12.32 4.32
N TYR A 92 6.69 11.48 3.29
CA TYR A 92 7.23 10.11 3.28
C TYR A 92 6.66 9.19 4.36
N PRO A 93 5.34 9.12 4.56
CA PRO A 93 4.78 8.20 5.53
C PRO A 93 5.18 6.75 5.21
N PRO A 94 5.33 5.88 6.21
CA PRO A 94 5.54 4.46 5.96
C PRO A 94 4.32 3.88 5.24
N LEU A 95 4.55 3.07 4.18
CA LEU A 95 3.46 2.47 3.39
C LEU A 95 2.95 1.18 4.05
N VAL A 96 2.47 1.31 5.28
CA VAL A 96 1.76 0.29 6.04
C VAL A 96 0.31 0.73 6.26
N THR A 97 -0.57 -0.18 6.65
CA THR A 97 -1.97 0.16 6.96
C THR A 97 -2.03 1.12 8.17
N PRO A 98 -2.79 2.22 8.11
CA PRO A 98 -3.70 2.64 7.04
C PRO A 98 -3.05 3.54 5.97
N THR A 99 -1.85 4.08 6.18
CA THR A 99 -1.22 5.12 5.35
C THR A 99 -0.97 4.66 3.92
N SER A 100 -0.67 3.37 3.69
CA SER A 100 -0.54 2.80 2.34
C SER A 100 -1.84 2.93 1.52
N GLN A 101 -2.98 2.71 2.16
CA GLN A 101 -4.30 2.84 1.51
C GLN A 101 -4.62 4.31 1.22
N ILE A 102 -4.32 5.21 2.16
CA ILE A 102 -4.56 6.65 2.03
C ILE A 102 -3.75 7.21 0.85
N VAL A 103 -2.45 6.92 0.81
CA VAL A 103 -1.54 7.37 -0.26
C VAL A 103 -1.95 6.76 -1.60
N GLY A 104 -2.28 5.46 -1.62
CA GLY A 104 -2.71 4.76 -2.83
C GLY A 104 -3.99 5.32 -3.42
N THR A 105 -5.02 5.49 -2.60
CA THR A 105 -6.31 6.06 -3.03
C THR A 105 -6.13 7.47 -3.56
N GLN A 106 -5.29 8.29 -2.92
CA GLN A 106 -5.00 9.64 -3.42
C GLN A 106 -4.27 9.61 -4.78
N ALA A 107 -3.34 8.66 -4.98
CA ALA A 107 -2.68 8.50 -6.28
C ALA A 107 -3.70 8.12 -7.38
N VAL A 108 -4.63 7.20 -7.08
CA VAL A 108 -5.72 6.83 -7.99
C VAL A 108 -6.56 8.07 -8.36
N PHE A 109 -6.98 8.88 -7.40
CA PHE A 109 -7.75 10.09 -7.69
C PHE A 109 -6.98 11.11 -8.51
N ASN A 110 -5.69 11.31 -8.24
CA ASN A 110 -4.86 12.22 -9.04
C ASN A 110 -4.82 11.81 -10.52
N VAL A 111 -4.72 10.50 -10.80
CA VAL A 111 -4.67 9.97 -12.16
C VAL A 111 -6.04 9.97 -12.82
N ILE A 112 -7.09 9.51 -12.12
CA ILE A 112 -8.45 9.46 -12.71
C ILE A 112 -8.98 10.85 -13.06
N THR A 113 -8.72 11.85 -12.19
CA THR A 113 -9.17 13.23 -12.43
C THR A 113 -8.28 14.00 -13.40
N GLY A 114 -7.09 13.48 -13.72
CA GLY A 114 -6.11 14.16 -14.58
C GLY A 114 -5.49 15.42 -13.97
N LYS A 115 -5.82 15.75 -12.73
CA LYS A 115 -5.29 16.91 -12.01
C LYS A 115 -4.97 16.57 -10.57
N ARG A 116 -3.67 16.65 -10.21
CA ARG A 116 -3.18 16.33 -8.87
C ARG A 116 -3.88 17.18 -7.80
N TYR A 117 -4.43 16.49 -6.80
CA TYR A 117 -5.08 17.09 -5.63
C TYR A 117 -6.30 17.99 -5.97
N SER A 118 -6.96 17.76 -7.11
CA SER A 118 -8.25 18.38 -7.40
C SER A 118 -9.36 17.78 -6.52
N MET A 119 -9.21 16.53 -6.15
CA MET A 119 -10.05 15.81 -5.21
C MET A 119 -9.14 15.16 -4.15
N CYS A 120 -9.41 15.43 -2.89
CA CYS A 120 -8.69 14.85 -1.75
C CYS A 120 -9.66 14.17 -0.81
N THR A 121 -9.34 12.93 -0.39
CA THR A 121 -10.14 12.23 0.61
C THR A 121 -9.97 12.88 1.99
N ASN A 122 -10.93 12.65 2.88
CA ASN A 122 -10.84 13.14 4.26
C ASN A 122 -9.65 12.50 4.99
N GLU A 123 -9.37 11.23 4.71
CA GLU A 123 -8.23 10.50 5.26
C GLU A 123 -6.90 11.11 4.81
N PHE A 124 -6.78 11.49 3.53
CA PHE A 124 -5.58 12.17 3.03
C PHE A 124 -5.40 13.55 3.67
N LYS A 125 -6.48 14.31 3.82
CA LYS A 125 -6.46 15.58 4.56
C LYS A 125 -6.05 15.37 6.02
N GLY A 126 -6.56 14.31 6.67
CA GLY A 126 -6.17 13.92 8.02
C GLY A 126 -4.69 13.56 8.13
N LEU A 127 -4.15 12.81 7.15
CA LEU A 127 -2.72 12.49 7.07
C LEU A 127 -1.87 13.77 7.00
N VAL A 128 -2.22 14.70 6.11
CA VAL A 128 -1.52 15.98 5.95
C VAL A 128 -1.68 16.89 7.18
N ALA A 129 -2.79 16.79 7.91
CA ALA A 129 -3.03 17.50 9.15
C ALA A 129 -2.28 16.90 10.37
N GLY A 130 -1.70 15.70 10.25
CA GLY A 130 -0.98 15.01 11.32
C GLY A 130 -1.85 14.11 12.21
N GLU A 131 -3.07 13.77 11.80
CA GLU A 131 -3.97 12.87 12.55
C GLU A 131 -3.43 11.44 12.68
N TYR A 132 -2.54 11.04 11.78
CA TYR A 132 -1.88 9.71 11.78
C TYR A 132 -0.47 9.73 12.37
N GLY A 133 -0.10 10.83 13.06
CA GLY A 133 1.21 11.01 13.68
C GLY A 133 2.17 11.85 12.83
N THR A 134 3.39 12.01 13.35
CA THR A 134 4.44 12.80 12.70
C THR A 134 5.03 12.04 11.52
N THR A 135 5.12 12.69 10.38
CA THR A 135 5.75 12.13 9.18
C THR A 135 7.29 12.18 9.28
N PRO A 136 8.01 11.22 8.64
CA PRO A 136 9.48 11.18 8.65
C PRO A 136 10.15 12.46 8.13
N MET A 137 9.52 13.12 7.15
CA MET A 137 9.97 14.38 6.59
C MET A 137 8.90 15.45 6.77
N PRO A 138 9.28 16.73 6.94
CA PRO A 138 8.31 17.81 7.02
C PRO A 138 7.54 17.94 5.70
N ILE A 139 6.23 18.15 5.82
CA ILE A 139 5.38 18.46 4.67
C ILE A 139 5.57 19.94 4.33
N ASP A 140 5.65 20.26 3.01
CA ASP A 140 5.74 21.65 2.55
C ASP A 140 4.54 22.46 3.09
N PRO A 141 4.77 23.57 3.80
CA PRO A 141 3.70 24.39 4.37
C PRO A 141 2.71 24.93 3.31
N ALA A 142 3.18 25.26 2.11
CA ALA A 142 2.33 25.73 1.02
C ALA A 142 1.40 24.62 0.54
N PHE A 143 1.94 23.39 0.40
CA PHE A 143 1.16 22.20 0.08
C PHE A 143 0.16 21.87 1.19
N GLN A 144 0.61 21.90 2.43
CA GLN A 144 -0.24 21.63 3.61
C GLN A 144 -1.44 22.58 3.64
N LYS A 145 -1.21 23.89 3.51
CA LYS A 145 -2.28 24.89 3.44
C LYS A 145 -3.23 24.67 2.27
N LYS A 146 -2.71 24.28 1.11
CA LYS A 146 -3.52 23.96 -0.08
C LYS A 146 -4.47 22.78 0.18
N ILE A 147 -4.05 21.74 0.90
CA ILE A 147 -4.83 20.51 1.11
C ILE A 147 -5.83 20.66 2.25
N ILE A 148 -5.41 21.25 3.38
CA ILE A 148 -6.22 21.29 4.60
C ILE A 148 -6.83 22.67 4.89
N GLY A 149 -6.43 23.71 4.12
CA GLY A 149 -6.89 25.08 4.37
C GLY A 149 -6.46 25.58 5.75
N ASP A 150 -7.42 26.09 6.50
CA ASP A 150 -7.21 26.63 7.86
C ASP A 150 -7.37 25.57 8.97
N LYS A 151 -7.46 24.29 8.61
CA LYS A 151 -7.55 23.20 9.58
C LYS A 151 -6.31 23.18 10.47
N LYS A 152 -6.50 23.01 11.78
CA LYS A 152 -5.40 22.95 12.75
C LYS A 152 -4.48 21.76 12.48
N ILE A 153 -3.17 22.01 12.42
CA ILE A 153 -2.15 20.98 12.34
C ILE A 153 -2.00 20.34 13.72
N ILE A 154 -2.07 19.01 13.76
CA ILE A 154 -1.89 18.23 14.99
C ILE A 154 -0.41 17.89 15.11
N LYS A 155 0.23 18.37 16.17
CA LYS A 155 1.60 18.04 16.52
C LYS A 155 1.57 17.01 17.67
N GLY A 156 1.99 15.80 17.38
CA GLY A 156 2.07 14.72 18.38
C GLY A 156 1.45 13.41 17.92
N CYS A 157 1.72 12.35 18.67
CA CYS A 157 1.10 11.04 18.43
C CYS A 157 -0.22 10.97 19.21
N LEU A 158 -1.32 10.62 18.52
CA LEU A 158 -2.65 10.45 19.15
C LEU A 158 -2.64 9.44 20.31
N LEU A 159 -1.71 8.48 20.30
CA LEU A 159 -1.54 7.50 21.39
C LEU A 159 -1.18 8.12 22.73
N TYR A 160 -0.54 9.30 22.73
CA TYR A 160 -0.17 10.03 23.96
C TYR A 160 -1.16 11.11 24.38
N THR A 161 -2.13 11.43 23.50
CA THR A 161 -3.12 12.50 23.75
C THR A 161 -4.51 11.96 24.07
N SER A 162 -4.76 10.69 23.82
CA SER A 162 -6.01 10.02 24.21
C SER A 162 -5.85 9.40 25.60
N PRO A 163 -6.74 9.71 26.57
CA PRO A 163 -6.74 8.99 27.84
C PRO A 163 -6.97 7.51 27.57
N SER A 164 -6.11 6.66 28.14
CA SER A 164 -6.28 5.21 28.08
C SER A 164 -7.68 4.84 28.54
N PRO A 165 -8.44 4.04 27.80
CA PRO A 165 -9.71 3.54 28.29
C PRO A 165 -9.44 2.75 29.58
N ARG A 166 -10.05 3.17 30.67
CA ARG A 166 -10.02 2.47 31.97
C ARG A 166 -10.94 1.27 31.93
#